data_145f1fb5481e934d47e88202e2df6364
#
_entry.id   145f1fb5481e934d47e88202e2df6364
#
_cell.length_a   1.000
_cell.length_b   1.000
_cell.length_c   1.000
_cell.angle_alpha   90.00
_cell.angle_beta   90.00
_cell.angle_gamma   90.00
#
_symmetry.space_group_name_H-M   'P 1'
#
loop_
_entity.id
_entity.type
_entity.pdbx_description
1 polymer ?
#
loop_
_entity_poly.entity_id
_entity_poly.type
_entity_poly.pdbx_seq_one_letter_code
_entity_poly.pdbx_strand_id
1 'polypeptide(L)'
;VRSVMDRVRDYVDDIGFVYILSQQKENFLHEISRNKLQFVPMYETDVVFYPGKETELYDSSKSKVELKDLDGVRFIQNYQDEFFDIGSVHEESFQWKDIDISVLTNSDYIMEKMLKNSKVANISGSYLSENKEGTTPGIPLDLGDSKVIFGFILHKGEEMDESVAELVEFLKSRLPKH
;
A
#
# COMPACT_ATOMS: atom_id res chain seq x y z
N VAL A 1 9.48 1.87 0.03
CA VAL A 1 9.85 1.40 -1.32
C VAL A 1 11.29 1.72 -1.65
N ARG A 2 11.75 2.99 -1.50
CA ARG A 2 13.13 3.39 -1.84
C ARG A 2 14.18 2.59 -1.07
N SER A 3 14.04 2.43 0.23
CA SER A 3 14.96 1.62 1.05
C SER A 3 15.04 0.16 0.58
N VAL A 4 13.93 -0.42 0.14
CA VAL A 4 13.89 -1.78 -0.43
C VAL A 4 14.65 -1.82 -1.76
N MET A 5 14.41 -0.81 -2.63
CA MET A 5 15.14 -0.68 -3.91
C MET A 5 16.64 -0.57 -3.70
N ASP A 6 17.10 0.27 -2.75
CA ASP A 6 18.51 0.44 -2.45
C ASP A 6 19.17 -0.86 -1.99
N ARG A 7 18.50 -1.62 -1.10
CA ARG A 7 19.00 -2.90 -0.61
C ARG A 7 19.14 -3.95 -1.71
N VAL A 8 18.15 -4.05 -2.60
CA VAL A 8 18.23 -4.96 -3.75
C VAL A 8 19.30 -4.51 -4.73
N ARG A 9 19.34 -3.21 -5.08
CA ARG A 9 20.38 -2.65 -5.97
C ARG A 9 21.80 -2.93 -5.48
N ASP A 10 22.00 -2.81 -4.17
CA ASP A 10 23.32 -2.97 -3.54
C ASP A 10 23.62 -4.42 -3.14
N TYR A 11 22.82 -5.39 -3.61
CA TYR A 11 22.97 -6.83 -3.35
C TYR A 11 22.97 -7.18 -1.85
N VAL A 12 22.25 -6.42 -1.04
CA VAL A 12 22.01 -6.73 0.37
C VAL A 12 20.88 -7.75 0.50
N ASP A 13 19.87 -7.64 -0.37
CA ASP A 13 18.75 -8.57 -0.50
C ASP A 13 18.65 -9.05 -1.95
N ASP A 14 18.30 -10.31 -2.17
CA ASP A 14 18.12 -10.90 -3.51
C ASP A 14 16.84 -10.40 -4.18
N ILE A 15 15.78 -10.22 -3.38
CA ILE A 15 14.50 -9.64 -3.81
C ILE A 15 13.95 -8.68 -2.75
N GLY A 16 13.06 -7.80 -3.18
CA GLY A 16 12.37 -6.88 -2.28
C GLY A 16 10.89 -6.74 -2.61
N PHE A 17 10.02 -6.97 -1.64
CA PHE A 17 8.58 -6.81 -1.82
C PHE A 17 8.17 -5.35 -1.66
N VAL A 18 7.30 -4.88 -2.55
CA VAL A 18 6.83 -3.50 -2.57
C VAL A 18 5.36 -3.40 -2.96
N TYR A 19 4.74 -2.32 -2.52
CA TYR A 19 3.41 -1.89 -2.94
C TYR A 19 3.53 -0.57 -3.68
N ILE A 20 2.79 -0.42 -4.77
CA ILE A 20 2.71 0.83 -5.52
C ILE A 20 1.25 1.13 -5.89
N LEU A 21 0.93 2.40 -6.09
CA LEU A 21 -0.33 2.78 -6.74
C LEU A 21 -0.20 2.66 -8.25
N SER A 22 -1.26 2.17 -8.90
CA SER A 22 -1.28 2.00 -10.37
C SER A 22 -0.99 3.31 -11.11
N GLN A 23 -1.42 4.44 -10.59
CA GLN A 23 -1.16 5.77 -11.14
C GLN A 23 0.32 6.17 -11.10
N GLN A 24 1.09 5.60 -10.20
CA GLN A 24 2.54 5.87 -10.06
C GLN A 24 3.41 4.84 -10.77
N LYS A 25 2.79 3.82 -11.38
CA LYS A 25 3.49 2.68 -11.97
C LYS A 25 4.54 3.09 -13.00
N GLU A 26 4.23 4.03 -13.88
CA GLU A 26 5.17 4.46 -14.92
C GLU A 26 6.42 5.11 -14.32
N ASN A 27 6.24 6.02 -13.37
CA ASN A 27 7.36 6.67 -12.69
C ASN A 27 8.21 5.66 -11.91
N PHE A 28 7.55 4.73 -11.23
CA PHE A 28 8.23 3.65 -10.53
C PHE A 28 9.03 2.76 -11.48
N LEU A 29 8.43 2.30 -12.59
CA LEU A 29 9.12 1.46 -13.59
C LEU A 29 10.31 2.18 -14.22
N HIS A 30 10.21 3.49 -14.44
CA HIS A 30 11.32 4.29 -14.93
C HIS A 30 12.47 4.32 -13.89
N GLU A 31 12.16 4.52 -12.61
CA GLU A 31 13.18 4.59 -11.55
C GLU A 31 13.88 3.25 -11.34
N ILE A 32 13.15 2.13 -11.24
CA ILE A 32 13.77 0.81 -11.07
C ILE A 32 14.62 0.41 -12.29
N SER A 33 14.18 0.76 -13.50
CA SER A 33 14.95 0.48 -14.71
C SER A 33 16.32 1.20 -14.73
N ARG A 34 16.37 2.44 -14.24
CA ARG A 34 17.64 3.19 -14.08
C ARG A 34 18.60 2.52 -13.10
N ASN A 35 18.07 1.81 -12.11
CA ASN A 35 18.84 1.06 -11.12
C ASN A 35 19.15 -0.38 -11.55
N LYS A 36 18.92 -0.75 -12.82
CA LYS A 36 19.07 -2.11 -13.37
C LYS A 36 18.23 -3.17 -12.64
N LEU A 37 17.11 -2.74 -12.10
CA LEU A 37 16.13 -3.59 -11.44
C LEU A 37 14.93 -3.83 -12.36
N GLN A 38 14.15 -4.85 -12.05
CA GLN A 38 12.85 -5.13 -12.67
C GLN A 38 11.80 -5.36 -11.59
N PHE A 39 10.55 -5.03 -11.91
CA PHE A 39 9.39 -5.27 -11.05
C PHE A 39 8.54 -6.39 -11.63
N VAL A 40 8.18 -7.32 -10.77
CA VAL A 40 7.27 -8.43 -11.10
C VAL A 40 6.00 -8.26 -10.26
N PRO A 41 4.89 -7.82 -10.86
CA PRO A 41 3.62 -7.72 -10.16
C PRO A 41 3.09 -9.12 -9.81
N MET A 42 2.52 -9.27 -8.63
CA MET A 42 1.94 -10.53 -8.13
C MET A 42 0.43 -10.43 -7.92
N TYR A 43 -0.06 -9.28 -7.48
CA TYR A 43 -1.45 -9.10 -7.10
C TYR A 43 -1.87 -7.63 -7.22
N GLU A 44 -3.10 -7.40 -7.66
CA GLU A 44 -3.72 -6.08 -7.68
C GLU A 44 -4.97 -6.09 -6.80
N THR A 45 -5.21 -5.00 -6.08
CA THR A 45 -6.35 -4.87 -5.19
C THR A 45 -6.90 -3.44 -5.21
N ASP A 46 -8.13 -3.27 -4.76
CA ASP A 46 -8.72 -1.96 -4.59
C ASP A 46 -7.97 -1.15 -3.52
N VAL A 47 -8.05 0.17 -3.64
CA VAL A 47 -7.63 1.07 -2.57
C VAL A 47 -8.74 1.10 -1.53
N VAL A 48 -8.37 0.91 -0.26
CA VAL A 48 -9.30 0.78 0.86
C VAL A 48 -8.96 1.79 1.95
N PHE A 49 -9.98 2.44 2.44
CA PHE A 49 -9.94 3.29 3.62
C PHE A 49 -10.24 2.46 4.86
N TYR A 50 -9.37 2.51 5.85
CA TYR A 50 -9.51 1.86 7.15
C TYR A 50 -9.77 2.92 8.23
N PRO A 51 -11.04 3.13 8.65
CA PRO A 51 -11.39 4.10 9.67
C PRO A 51 -10.85 3.67 11.04
N GLY A 52 -10.34 4.62 11.80
CA GLY A 52 -10.09 4.39 13.22
C GLY A 52 -11.40 4.21 13.97
N LYS A 53 -11.39 3.36 15.01
CA LYS A 53 -12.60 2.98 15.76
C LYS A 53 -13.40 4.15 16.34
N GLU A 54 -12.74 5.26 16.62
CA GLU A 54 -13.38 6.46 17.17
C GLU A 54 -13.74 7.52 16.10
N THR A 55 -13.62 7.16 14.80
CA THR A 55 -14.07 8.02 13.70
C THR A 55 -15.56 7.84 13.43
N GLU A 56 -16.22 8.87 12.93
CA GLU A 56 -17.63 8.78 12.50
C GLU A 56 -17.85 7.81 11.34
N LEU A 57 -16.79 7.56 10.56
CA LEU A 57 -16.84 6.65 9.41
C LEU A 57 -16.74 5.17 9.80
N TYR A 58 -16.33 4.85 11.04
CA TYR A 58 -16.14 3.47 11.48
C TYR A 58 -17.44 2.64 11.45
N ASP A 59 -18.52 3.20 11.98
CA ASP A 59 -19.84 2.57 12.03
C ASP A 59 -20.75 3.04 10.87
N SER A 60 -20.16 3.72 9.86
CA SER A 60 -20.94 4.21 8.74
C SER A 60 -21.46 3.04 7.88
N SER A 61 -22.69 3.15 7.42
CA SER A 61 -23.27 2.21 6.45
C SER A 61 -22.80 2.47 5.00
N LYS A 62 -21.76 3.29 4.82
CA LYS A 62 -21.21 3.62 3.50
C LYS A 62 -20.59 2.38 2.87
N SER A 63 -21.02 2.06 1.67
CA SER A 63 -20.40 1.00 0.86
C SER A 63 -19.13 1.48 0.15
N LYS A 64 -18.91 2.80 0.07
CA LYS A 64 -17.77 3.46 -0.57
C LYS A 64 -17.51 4.82 0.09
N VAL A 65 -16.26 5.18 0.25
CA VAL A 65 -15.81 6.50 0.74
C VAL A 65 -15.32 7.30 -0.45
N GLU A 66 -15.74 8.57 -0.55
CA GLU A 66 -15.24 9.51 -1.54
C GLU A 66 -14.17 10.41 -0.89
N LEU A 67 -13.32 11.04 -1.71
CA LEU A 67 -12.26 11.92 -1.23
C LEU A 67 -12.77 13.07 -0.35
N LYS A 68 -13.94 13.63 -0.68
CA LYS A 68 -14.57 14.67 0.14
C LYS A 68 -14.95 14.23 1.55
N ASP A 69 -15.14 12.92 1.77
CA ASP A 69 -15.44 12.35 3.09
C ASP A 69 -14.19 12.30 3.99
N LEU A 70 -13.02 12.50 3.41
CA LEU A 70 -11.73 12.48 4.13
C LEU A 70 -11.35 13.84 4.72
N ASP A 71 -12.14 14.88 4.47
CA ASP A 71 -11.89 16.22 5.03
C ASP A 71 -11.88 16.16 6.56
N GLY A 72 -10.83 16.71 7.17
CA GLY A 72 -10.61 16.67 8.62
C GLY A 72 -10.23 15.31 9.20
N VAL A 73 -10.11 14.25 8.40
CA VAL A 73 -9.63 12.94 8.86
C VAL A 73 -8.11 12.98 9.01
N ARG A 74 -7.62 12.51 10.16
CA ARG A 74 -6.18 12.36 10.42
C ARG A 74 -5.72 10.95 10.11
N PHE A 75 -4.54 10.84 9.48
CA PHE A 75 -4.03 9.57 9.00
C PHE A 75 -2.79 9.09 9.74
N ILE A 76 -2.67 7.75 9.83
CA ILE A 76 -1.45 7.04 10.15
C ILE A 76 -0.98 6.31 8.90
N GLN A 77 0.28 6.51 8.52
CA GLN A 77 0.86 5.92 7.33
C GLN A 77 2.24 5.31 7.60
N ASN A 78 2.68 4.43 6.71
CA ASN A 78 4.04 3.96 6.72
C ASN A 78 4.95 5.06 6.15
N TYR A 79 6.02 5.40 6.85
CA TYR A 79 6.87 6.56 6.52
C TYR A 79 7.84 6.32 5.36
N GLN A 80 7.91 5.14 4.77
CA GLN A 80 8.90 4.79 3.74
C GLN A 80 8.31 4.52 2.36
N ASP A 81 7.02 4.76 2.15
CA ASP A 81 6.34 4.40 0.91
C ASP A 81 6.12 5.59 -0.01
N GLU A 82 7.19 6.10 -0.64
CA GLU A 82 7.08 7.18 -1.64
C GLU A 82 6.17 6.83 -2.82
N PHE A 83 6.11 5.56 -3.22
CA PHE A 83 5.22 5.08 -4.28
C PHE A 83 3.85 4.64 -3.77
N PHE A 84 3.60 4.76 -2.51
CA PHE A 84 2.30 4.65 -1.88
C PHE A 84 1.89 5.98 -1.23
N ASP A 85 2.50 7.06 -1.65
CA ASP A 85 2.12 8.40 -1.22
C ASP A 85 0.88 8.85 -1.97
N ILE A 86 -0.24 8.80 -1.28
CA ILE A 86 -1.54 9.27 -1.77
C ILE A 86 -1.47 10.77 -2.12
N GLY A 87 -0.57 11.52 -1.47
CA GLY A 87 -0.34 12.94 -1.75
C GLY A 87 0.17 13.25 -3.16
N SER A 88 0.63 12.26 -3.91
CA SER A 88 1.10 12.42 -5.30
C SER A 88 0.06 12.06 -6.36
N VAL A 89 -1.13 11.61 -5.98
CA VAL A 89 -2.24 11.33 -6.89
C VAL A 89 -2.92 12.65 -7.27
N HIS A 90 -2.76 13.08 -8.52
CA HIS A 90 -3.35 14.31 -9.04
C HIS A 90 -4.78 14.05 -9.54
N GLU A 91 -5.77 14.35 -8.74
CA GLU A 91 -7.11 14.67 -9.23
C GLU A 91 -7.31 16.18 -9.26
N GLU A 92 -7.89 16.71 -10.34
CA GLU A 92 -8.10 18.16 -10.54
C GLU A 92 -9.00 18.80 -9.45
N SER A 93 -9.78 18.00 -8.73
CA SER A 93 -10.77 18.45 -7.76
C SER A 93 -10.38 18.33 -6.28
N PHE A 94 -9.36 17.53 -5.95
CA PHE A 94 -8.89 17.30 -4.58
C PHE A 94 -7.38 17.44 -4.51
N GLN A 95 -6.91 18.39 -3.74
CA GLN A 95 -5.49 18.54 -3.51
C GLN A 95 -5.11 17.66 -2.31
N TRP A 96 -4.51 16.53 -2.59
CA TRP A 96 -3.94 15.60 -1.59
C TRP A 96 -2.97 16.23 -0.60
N LYS A 97 -2.59 17.50 -0.83
CA LYS A 97 -1.86 18.34 0.12
C LYS A 97 -2.60 18.53 1.45
N ASP A 98 -3.91 18.25 1.44
CA ASP A 98 -4.79 18.47 2.58
C ASP A 98 -5.00 17.19 3.42
N ILE A 99 -4.39 16.07 3.05
CA ILE A 99 -4.39 14.87 3.90
C ILE A 99 -3.46 15.09 5.10
N ASP A 100 -4.07 15.18 6.29
CA ASP A 100 -3.33 15.31 7.55
C ASP A 100 -2.72 13.96 7.97
N ILE A 101 -1.49 13.69 7.53
CA ILE A 101 -0.71 12.55 8.04
C ILE A 101 -0.16 12.92 9.42
N SER A 102 -0.93 12.64 10.44
CA SER A 102 -0.61 12.98 11.82
C SER A 102 0.40 12.02 12.46
N VAL A 103 0.49 10.79 11.96
CA VAL A 103 1.37 9.73 12.49
C VAL A 103 2.07 9.00 11.37
N LEU A 104 3.40 8.89 11.49
CA LEU A 104 4.21 8.02 10.64
C LEU A 104 4.78 6.87 11.48
N THR A 105 4.68 5.65 10.98
CA THR A 105 5.20 4.45 11.66
C THR A 105 5.76 3.45 10.65
N ASN A 106 6.69 2.64 11.07
CA ASN A 106 7.18 1.47 10.34
C ASN A 106 6.71 0.14 10.97
N SER A 107 5.74 0.23 11.89
CA SER A 107 5.26 -0.92 12.64
C SER A 107 3.77 -1.14 12.38
N ASP A 108 3.45 -2.26 11.74
CA ASP A 108 2.06 -2.68 11.50
C ASP A 108 1.31 -2.90 12.83
N TYR A 109 2.01 -3.37 13.87
CA TYR A 109 1.42 -3.50 15.20
C TYR A 109 0.96 -2.16 15.78
N ILE A 110 1.78 -1.12 15.66
CA ILE A 110 1.41 0.24 16.12
C ILE A 110 0.25 0.76 15.28
N MET A 111 0.31 0.60 13.96
CA MET A 111 -0.77 1.00 13.06
C MET A 111 -2.11 0.35 13.46
N GLU A 112 -2.13 -0.97 13.63
CA GLU A 112 -3.32 -1.71 14.03
C GLU A 112 -3.85 -1.26 15.41
N LYS A 113 -2.95 -1.06 16.38
CA LYS A 113 -3.35 -0.57 17.72
C LYS A 113 -3.94 0.82 17.67
N MET A 114 -3.40 1.71 16.85
CA MET A 114 -3.94 3.06 16.70
C MET A 114 -5.29 3.06 16.00
N LEU A 115 -5.48 2.27 14.95
CA LEU A 115 -6.78 2.10 14.29
C LEU A 115 -7.86 1.59 15.28
N LYS A 116 -7.51 0.66 16.15
CA LYS A 116 -8.44 0.09 17.15
C LYS A 116 -8.77 1.01 18.32
N ASN A 117 -7.98 2.03 18.60
CA ASN A 117 -8.08 2.81 19.83
C ASN A 117 -8.01 4.33 19.63
N SER A 118 -8.22 4.83 18.43
CA SER A 118 -8.15 6.27 18.17
C SER A 118 -8.98 6.71 16.97
N LYS A 119 -8.88 8.03 16.66
CA LYS A 119 -9.53 8.68 15.51
C LYS A 119 -8.66 8.73 14.26
N VAL A 120 -7.48 8.10 14.24
CA VAL A 120 -6.68 8.10 13.02
C VAL A 120 -7.15 7.00 12.08
N ALA A 121 -7.06 7.26 10.79
CA ALA A 121 -7.40 6.32 9.73
C ALA A 121 -6.15 5.90 8.95
N ASN A 122 -6.26 4.86 8.14
CA ASN A 122 -5.22 4.45 7.20
C ASN A 122 -5.82 4.23 5.81
N ILE A 123 -5.01 4.36 4.79
CA ILE A 123 -5.36 3.98 3.42
C ILE A 123 -4.34 2.95 2.95
N SER A 124 -4.83 1.83 2.41
CA SER A 124 -4.00 0.71 1.98
C SER A 124 -4.74 -0.14 0.93
N GLY A 125 -4.20 -1.30 0.58
CA GLY A 125 -4.91 -2.28 -0.24
C GLY A 125 -5.93 -3.10 0.56
N SER A 126 -6.80 -3.85 -0.12
CA SER A 126 -7.87 -4.65 0.51
C SER A 126 -7.37 -5.86 1.32
N TYR A 127 -6.11 -6.21 1.21
CA TYR A 127 -5.50 -7.38 1.87
C TYR A 127 -5.55 -7.36 3.40
N LEU A 128 -5.70 -6.18 4.02
CA LEU A 128 -5.83 -6.06 5.48
C LEU A 128 -7.25 -6.37 5.97
N SER A 129 -8.26 -6.30 5.10
CA SER A 129 -9.67 -6.52 5.44
C SER A 129 -10.09 -7.99 5.35
N GLU A 130 -9.30 -8.84 4.72
CA GLU A 130 -9.65 -10.22 4.51
C GLU A 130 -9.27 -11.11 5.70
N ASN A 131 -10.28 -11.46 6.52
CA ASN A 131 -10.32 -12.67 7.34
C ASN A 131 -9.60 -12.73 8.70
N LYS A 132 -9.53 -11.66 9.48
CA LYS A 132 -9.23 -11.84 10.91
C LYS A 132 -10.31 -11.24 11.78
N GLU A 133 -10.91 -12.06 12.66
CA GLU A 133 -11.74 -11.54 13.76
C GLU A 133 -11.01 -10.39 14.47
N GLY A 134 -11.67 -9.24 14.55
CA GLY A 134 -11.14 -8.05 15.23
C GLY A 134 -10.24 -7.15 14.38
N THR A 135 -10.20 -7.32 13.06
CA THR A 135 -9.59 -6.32 12.16
C THR A 135 -10.54 -5.14 11.94
N THR A 136 -9.97 -3.96 11.71
CA THR A 136 -10.75 -2.78 11.31
C THR A 136 -11.42 -3.04 9.96
N PRO A 137 -12.75 -2.83 9.84
CA PRO A 137 -13.43 -3.00 8.57
C PRO A 137 -12.90 -1.98 7.56
N GLY A 138 -12.48 -2.47 6.39
CA GLY A 138 -12.07 -1.62 5.28
C GLY A 138 -13.27 -1.19 4.44
N ILE A 139 -13.28 0.06 4.01
CA ILE A 139 -14.31 0.61 3.12
C ILE A 139 -13.62 0.98 1.81
N PRO A 140 -14.09 0.52 0.63
CA PRO A 140 -13.51 0.93 -0.64
C PRO A 140 -13.42 2.44 -0.78
N LEU A 141 -12.25 2.95 -1.19
CA LEU A 141 -12.01 4.36 -1.43
C LEU A 141 -12.19 4.66 -2.93
N ASP A 142 -12.99 5.66 -3.25
CA ASP A 142 -13.20 6.09 -4.63
C ASP A 142 -12.02 6.91 -5.15
N LEU A 143 -11.11 6.25 -5.82
CA LEU A 143 -9.98 6.84 -6.52
C LEU A 143 -10.03 6.54 -8.03
N GLY A 144 -11.24 6.48 -8.60
CA GLY A 144 -11.41 6.06 -10.00
C GLY A 144 -10.88 4.64 -10.21
N ASP A 145 -10.08 4.44 -11.26
CA ASP A 145 -9.50 3.13 -11.62
C ASP A 145 -8.20 2.81 -10.86
N SER A 146 -7.88 3.56 -9.81
CA SER A 146 -6.65 3.34 -9.04
C SER A 146 -6.68 2.01 -8.31
N LYS A 147 -5.57 1.28 -8.40
CA LYS A 147 -5.33 0.02 -7.71
C LYS A 147 -4.05 0.08 -6.91
N VAL A 148 -3.96 -0.76 -5.90
CA VAL A 148 -2.70 -1.09 -5.23
C VAL A 148 -2.12 -2.32 -5.90
N ILE A 149 -0.90 -2.22 -6.37
CA ILE A 149 -0.17 -3.33 -7.00
C ILE A 149 0.89 -3.81 -6.02
N PHE A 150 0.76 -5.06 -5.59
CA PHE A 150 1.77 -5.78 -4.83
C PHE A 150 2.66 -6.58 -5.75
N GLY A 151 3.95 -6.56 -5.50
CA GLY A 151 4.90 -7.33 -6.26
C GLY A 151 6.28 -7.31 -5.62
N PHE A 152 7.27 -7.79 -6.35
CA PHE A 152 8.65 -7.76 -5.91
C PHE A 152 9.58 -7.18 -6.99
N ILE A 153 10.71 -6.68 -6.53
CA ILE A 153 11.81 -6.20 -7.34
C ILE A 153 13.01 -7.13 -7.20
N LEU A 154 13.75 -7.29 -8.28
CA LEU A 154 15.00 -8.05 -8.35
C LEU A 154 15.91 -7.46 -9.41
N HIS A 155 17.16 -7.90 -9.48
CA HIS A 155 18.07 -7.49 -10.55
C HIS A 155 17.58 -7.96 -11.92
N LYS A 156 17.65 -7.06 -12.89
CA LYS A 156 17.24 -7.34 -14.27
C LYS A 156 18.17 -8.33 -14.94
N GLY A 157 17.61 -9.45 -15.42
CA GLY A 157 18.36 -10.48 -16.14
C GLY A 157 19.05 -11.48 -15.24
N GLU A 158 18.89 -11.40 -13.92
CA GLU A 158 19.32 -12.44 -12.99
C GLU A 158 18.22 -13.47 -12.75
N GLU A 159 18.61 -14.72 -12.65
CA GLU A 159 17.73 -15.82 -12.25
C GLU A 159 17.63 -15.82 -10.73
N MET A 160 16.41 -16.03 -10.22
CA MET A 160 16.21 -16.26 -8.78
C MET A 160 16.83 -17.60 -8.41
N ASP A 161 17.55 -17.67 -7.30
CA ASP A 161 17.93 -18.95 -6.78
C ASP A 161 16.70 -19.76 -6.27
N GLU A 162 16.91 -21.06 -6.06
CA GLU A 162 15.83 -22.02 -5.80
C GLU A 162 15.00 -21.62 -4.57
N SER A 163 15.64 -21.17 -3.50
CA SER A 163 14.97 -20.78 -2.25
C SER A 163 14.09 -19.53 -2.41
N VAL A 164 14.56 -18.58 -3.20
CA VAL A 164 13.81 -17.36 -3.53
C VAL A 164 12.61 -17.69 -4.43
N ALA A 165 12.81 -18.56 -5.43
CA ALA A 165 11.74 -19.01 -6.30
C ALA A 165 10.64 -19.76 -5.53
N GLU A 166 11.01 -20.65 -4.61
CA GLU A 166 10.07 -21.36 -3.74
C GLU A 166 9.28 -20.39 -2.85
N LEU A 167 9.93 -19.37 -2.26
CA LEU A 167 9.26 -18.34 -1.47
C LEU A 167 8.23 -17.58 -2.31
N VAL A 168 8.59 -17.16 -3.52
CA VAL A 168 7.69 -16.43 -4.43
C VAL A 168 6.48 -17.29 -4.80
N GLU A 169 6.67 -18.57 -5.15
CA GLU A 169 5.56 -19.47 -5.47
C GLU A 169 4.67 -19.75 -4.25
N PHE A 170 5.27 -19.92 -3.06
CA PHE A 170 4.50 -20.04 -1.83
C PHE A 170 3.60 -18.80 -1.62
N LEU A 171 4.15 -17.60 -1.73
CA LEU A 171 3.38 -16.35 -1.57
C LEU A 171 2.27 -16.24 -2.62
N LYS A 172 2.56 -16.51 -3.89
CA LYS A 172 1.53 -16.53 -4.95
C LYS A 172 0.38 -17.49 -4.64
N SER A 173 0.68 -18.65 -4.05
CA SER A 173 -0.33 -19.63 -3.67
C SER A 173 -1.27 -19.15 -2.56
N ARG A 174 -0.87 -18.13 -1.80
CA ARG A 174 -1.61 -17.55 -0.68
C ARG A 174 -2.36 -16.27 -1.02
N LEU A 175 -2.01 -15.66 -2.15
CA LEU A 175 -2.74 -14.48 -2.62
C LEU A 175 -4.16 -14.87 -3.07
N PRO A 176 -5.16 -13.98 -2.88
CA PRO A 176 -6.51 -14.21 -3.37
C PRO A 176 -6.51 -14.53 -4.87
N LYS A 177 -7.29 -15.51 -5.27
CA LYS A 177 -7.49 -15.82 -6.69
C LYS A 177 -8.61 -14.92 -7.21
N HIS A 178 -8.33 -14.14 -8.24
CA HIS A 178 -9.34 -13.39 -8.99
C HIS A 178 -10.27 -14.31 -9.78
#